data_8f5750595125a6fe6914b5897c5e8eb8
#
_entry.id   8f5750595125a6fe6914b5897c5e8eb8
#
_cell.length_a   1.000
_cell.length_b   1.000
_cell.length_c   1.000
_cell.angle_alpha   90.00
_cell.angle_beta   90.00
_cell.angle_gamma   90.00
#
_symmetry.space_group_name_H-M   'P 1'
#
loop_
_entity.id
_entity.type
_entity.pdbx_description
1 polymer ?
#
loop_
_entity_poly.entity_id
_entity_poly.type
_entity_poly.pdbx_seq_one_letter_code
_entity_poly.pdbx_strand_id
1 'polypeptide(L)'
;MNTLLLAAGLLSIFVGLIHSILGELLIFKKVRDGALIPAVTSGLLGEGNIRILWATWHIASIFGWVVGVMLISIANNGFSGSALFIQYISASMFAAGSLVFIATKARHPGWIGLCGVAILCWLA
;
A
#
# COMPACT_ATOMS: atom_id res chain seq x y z
N MET A 1 -7.34 -0.48 -24.43
CA MET A 1 -6.98 -0.91 -23.06
C MET A 1 -5.47 -0.82 -22.88
N ASN A 2 -4.99 -0.09 -21.88
CA ASN A 2 -3.56 0.00 -21.59
C ASN A 2 -3.16 -1.14 -20.62
N THR A 3 -2.42 -2.13 -21.12
CA THR A 3 -2.03 -3.34 -20.37
C THR A 3 -1.06 -3.04 -19.22
N LEU A 4 -0.20 -2.02 -19.33
CA LEU A 4 0.72 -1.62 -18.27
C LEU A 4 -0.04 -1.01 -17.08
N LEU A 5 -1.03 -0.15 -17.35
CA LEU A 5 -1.88 0.42 -16.29
C LEU A 5 -2.75 -0.65 -15.63
N LEU A 6 -3.26 -1.61 -16.41
CA LEU A 6 -3.99 -2.74 -15.84
C LEU A 6 -3.10 -3.54 -14.89
N ALA A 7 -1.89 -3.87 -15.33
CA ALA A 7 -0.92 -4.59 -14.50
C ALA A 7 -0.53 -3.80 -13.23
N ALA A 8 -0.29 -2.48 -13.36
CA ALA A 8 0.00 -1.62 -12.22
C ALA A 8 -1.15 -1.58 -11.21
N GLY A 9 -2.38 -1.49 -11.68
CA GLY A 9 -3.57 -1.49 -10.83
C GLY A 9 -3.75 -2.81 -10.08
N LEU A 10 -3.61 -3.94 -10.77
CA LEU A 10 -3.67 -5.26 -10.15
C LEU A 10 -2.54 -5.46 -9.12
N LEU A 11 -1.33 -5.03 -9.44
CA LEU A 11 -0.19 -5.10 -8.52
C LEU A 11 -0.42 -4.23 -7.28
N SER A 12 -0.98 -3.02 -7.42
CA SER A 12 -1.31 -2.15 -6.29
C SER A 12 -2.32 -2.79 -5.34
N ILE A 13 -3.37 -3.42 -5.88
CA ILE A 13 -4.36 -4.15 -5.07
C ILE A 13 -3.70 -5.33 -4.36
N PHE A 14 -2.89 -6.11 -5.05
CA PHE A 14 -2.19 -7.27 -4.49
C PHE A 14 -1.25 -6.85 -3.35
N VAL A 15 -0.45 -5.81 -3.54
CA VAL A 15 0.45 -5.27 -2.50
C VAL A 15 -0.34 -4.82 -1.27
N GLY A 16 -1.47 -4.13 -1.45
CA GLY A 16 -2.34 -3.72 -0.35
C GLY A 16 -2.93 -4.91 0.42
N LEU A 17 -3.33 -5.98 -0.26
CA LEU A 17 -3.81 -7.22 0.39
C LEU A 17 -2.70 -7.88 1.22
N ILE A 18 -1.54 -8.09 0.62
CA ILE A 18 -0.38 -8.66 1.32
C ILE A 18 0.02 -7.81 2.52
N HIS A 19 0.04 -6.47 2.37
CA HIS A 19 0.36 -5.55 3.46
C HIS A 19 -0.60 -5.71 4.65
N SER A 20 -1.91 -5.75 4.42
CA SER A 20 -2.89 -5.95 5.48
C SER A 20 -2.76 -7.32 6.15
N ILE A 21 -2.64 -8.39 5.36
CA ILE A 21 -2.52 -9.76 5.88
C ILE A 21 -1.25 -9.92 6.72
N LEU A 22 -0.12 -9.46 6.23
CA LEU A 22 1.15 -9.54 6.95
C LEU A 22 1.14 -8.67 8.21
N GLY A 23 0.51 -7.50 8.17
CA GLY A 23 0.31 -6.67 9.35
C GLY A 23 -0.44 -7.41 10.45
N GLU A 24 -1.55 -8.06 10.11
CA GLU A 24 -2.33 -8.86 11.05
C GLU A 24 -1.52 -10.04 11.61
N LEU A 25 -0.89 -10.82 10.76
CA LEU A 25 -0.21 -12.05 11.18
C LEU A 25 1.10 -11.80 11.93
N LEU A 26 1.89 -10.82 11.53
CA LEU A 26 3.23 -10.62 12.07
C LEU A 26 3.27 -9.61 13.22
N ILE A 27 2.36 -8.64 13.24
CA ILE A 27 2.38 -7.53 14.19
C ILE A 27 1.17 -7.59 15.12
N PHE A 28 -0.02 -7.39 14.58
CA PHE A 28 -1.21 -7.12 15.39
C PHE A 28 -1.76 -8.35 16.10
N LYS A 29 -1.54 -9.56 15.57
CA LYS A 29 -1.87 -10.80 16.29
C LYS A 29 -1.20 -10.88 17.66
N LYS A 30 0.01 -10.32 17.81
CA LYS A 30 0.79 -10.36 19.06
C LYS A 30 0.28 -9.39 20.14
N VAL A 31 -0.46 -8.36 19.72
CA VAL A 31 -1.04 -7.32 20.59
C VAL A 31 -2.56 -7.38 20.62
N ARG A 32 -3.13 -8.52 20.26
CA ARG A 32 -4.56 -8.81 20.24
C ARG A 32 -4.88 -9.86 21.29
N ASP A 33 -5.74 -9.51 22.23
CA ASP A 33 -6.22 -10.43 23.28
C ASP A 33 -7.70 -10.78 23.02
N GLY A 34 -7.92 -11.65 22.02
CA GLY A 34 -9.26 -12.10 21.64
C GLY A 34 -10.19 -11.06 21.01
N ALA A 35 -9.83 -9.77 21.06
CA ALA A 35 -10.62 -8.69 20.49
C ALA A 35 -10.35 -8.49 18.99
N LEU A 36 -11.33 -7.95 18.23
CA LEU A 36 -11.16 -7.63 16.81
C LEU A 36 -10.08 -6.57 16.61
N ILE A 37 -10.08 -5.51 17.43
CA ILE A 37 -9.10 -4.44 17.38
C ILE A 37 -8.02 -4.69 18.44
N PRO A 38 -6.72 -4.72 18.07
CA PRO A 38 -5.64 -4.93 19.02
C PRO A 38 -5.57 -3.77 20.03
N ALA A 39 -5.40 -4.10 21.29
CA ALA A 39 -5.40 -3.14 22.40
C ALA A 39 -4.42 -3.48 23.52
N VAL A 40 -3.69 -4.60 23.41
CA VAL A 40 -2.74 -5.03 24.44
C VAL A 40 -1.51 -4.14 24.43
N THR A 41 -1.30 -3.46 25.55
CA THR A 41 -0.18 -2.54 25.75
C THR A 41 1.14 -3.28 25.95
N SER A 42 2.21 -2.82 25.33
CA SER A 42 3.56 -3.31 25.53
C SER A 42 4.42 -2.18 26.14
N GLY A 43 4.30 -1.91 27.42
CA GLY A 43 5.13 -1.01 28.21
C GLY A 43 5.34 0.44 27.70
N LEU A 44 5.71 0.62 26.44
CA LEU A 44 5.99 1.94 25.85
C LEU A 44 4.82 2.55 25.09
N LEU A 45 3.87 1.72 24.61
CA LEU A 45 2.73 2.18 23.81
C LEU A 45 1.41 1.93 24.56
N GLY A 46 0.65 3.00 24.78
CA GLY A 46 -0.69 2.91 25.32
C GLY A 46 -1.70 2.30 24.32
N GLU A 47 -2.84 1.85 24.84
CA GLU A 47 -3.92 1.23 24.05
C GLU A 47 -4.33 2.07 22.83
N GLY A 48 -4.51 3.38 23.01
CA GLY A 48 -4.88 4.30 21.92
C GLY A 48 -3.85 4.34 20.79
N ASN A 49 -2.56 4.25 21.13
CA ASN A 49 -1.48 4.22 20.15
C ASN A 49 -1.50 2.93 19.33
N ILE A 50 -1.76 1.79 19.96
CA ILE A 50 -1.86 0.51 19.26
C ILE A 50 -3.06 0.49 18.32
N ARG A 51 -4.22 0.99 18.78
CA ARG A 51 -5.43 1.09 17.97
C ARG A 51 -5.24 1.99 16.74
N ILE A 52 -4.61 3.15 16.90
CA ILE A 52 -4.37 4.05 15.77
C ILE A 52 -3.32 3.48 14.80
N LEU A 53 -2.28 2.81 15.30
CA LEU A 53 -1.31 2.12 14.44
C LEU A 53 -1.98 1.03 13.59
N TRP A 54 -2.87 0.23 14.18
CA TRP A 54 -3.65 -0.76 13.45
C TRP A 54 -4.53 -0.12 12.38
N ALA A 55 -5.27 0.92 12.73
CA ALA A 55 -6.13 1.62 11.79
C ALA A 55 -5.34 2.24 10.63
N THR A 56 -4.26 2.95 10.91
CA THR A 56 -3.41 3.57 9.88
C THR A 56 -2.72 2.54 8.99
N TRP A 57 -2.36 1.37 9.54
CA TRP A 57 -1.83 0.27 8.76
C TRP A 57 -2.80 -0.19 7.66
N HIS A 58 -4.07 -0.39 8.02
CA HIS A 58 -5.09 -0.81 7.08
C HIS A 58 -5.56 0.33 6.16
N ILE A 59 -5.56 1.58 6.62
CA ILE A 59 -5.82 2.76 5.78
C ILE A 59 -4.82 2.82 4.62
N ALA A 60 -3.54 2.54 4.86
CA ALA A 60 -2.53 2.50 3.80
C ALA A 60 -2.88 1.46 2.71
N SER A 61 -3.39 0.28 3.11
CA SER A 61 -3.88 -0.74 2.17
C SER A 61 -5.10 -0.26 1.38
N ILE A 62 -6.06 0.38 2.05
CA ILE A 62 -7.27 0.92 1.40
C ILE A 62 -6.88 1.95 0.34
N PHE A 63 -5.94 2.85 0.63
CA PHE A 63 -5.44 3.81 -0.37
C PHE A 63 -4.76 3.10 -1.55
N GLY A 64 -3.98 2.05 -1.30
CA GLY A 64 -3.42 1.22 -2.35
C GLY A 64 -4.49 0.58 -3.24
N TRP A 65 -5.58 0.09 -2.65
CA TRP A 65 -6.71 -0.48 -3.41
C TRP A 65 -7.44 0.58 -4.24
N VAL A 66 -7.68 1.76 -3.69
CA VAL A 66 -8.30 2.88 -4.44
C VAL A 66 -7.44 3.26 -5.64
N VAL A 67 -6.12 3.43 -5.44
CA VAL A 67 -5.19 3.69 -6.54
C VAL A 67 -5.24 2.57 -7.58
N GLY A 68 -5.27 1.31 -7.16
CA GLY A 68 -5.39 0.17 -8.06
C GLY A 68 -6.65 0.20 -8.90
N VAL A 69 -7.81 0.43 -8.28
CA VAL A 69 -9.09 0.55 -9.00
C VAL A 69 -9.08 1.72 -9.98
N MET A 70 -8.52 2.87 -9.59
CA MET A 70 -8.40 4.02 -10.48
C MET A 70 -7.53 3.73 -11.71
N LEU A 71 -6.37 3.08 -11.52
CA LEU A 71 -5.49 2.67 -12.61
C LEU A 71 -6.18 1.70 -13.58
N ILE A 72 -6.92 0.71 -13.05
CA ILE A 72 -7.71 -0.23 -13.86
C ILE A 72 -8.81 0.51 -14.64
N SER A 73 -9.49 1.45 -14.00
CA SER A 73 -10.53 2.26 -14.67
C SER A 73 -9.95 3.08 -15.81
N ILE A 74 -8.82 3.75 -15.59
CA ILE A 74 -8.11 4.51 -16.64
C ILE A 74 -7.63 3.58 -17.76
N ALA A 75 -7.13 2.39 -17.44
CA ALA A 75 -6.68 1.40 -18.42
C ALA A 75 -7.78 1.00 -19.41
N ASN A 76 -9.01 0.88 -18.93
CA ASN A 76 -10.15 0.42 -19.72
C ASN A 76 -10.88 1.54 -20.46
N ASN A 77 -11.08 2.67 -19.79
CA ASN A 77 -11.99 3.73 -20.28
C ASN A 77 -11.24 4.95 -20.83
N GLY A 78 -9.95 5.07 -20.55
CA GLY A 78 -9.21 6.31 -20.75
C GLY A 78 -9.69 7.43 -19.81
N PHE A 79 -8.94 8.50 -19.75
CA PHE A 79 -9.29 9.70 -19.00
C PHE A 79 -8.55 10.91 -19.59
N SER A 80 -9.26 11.93 -20.03
CA SER A 80 -8.63 13.18 -20.50
C SER A 80 -7.92 13.87 -19.32
N GLY A 81 -6.61 14.03 -19.40
CA GLY A 81 -5.76 14.48 -18.29
C GLY A 81 -5.10 13.38 -17.48
N SER A 82 -5.32 12.12 -17.87
CA SER A 82 -4.77 10.95 -17.17
C SER A 82 -3.24 10.94 -17.06
N ALA A 83 -2.51 11.46 -18.06
CA ALA A 83 -1.05 11.42 -18.08
C ALA A 83 -0.43 12.09 -16.85
N LEU A 84 -0.86 13.30 -16.50
CA LEU A 84 -0.36 14.01 -15.32
C LEU A 84 -0.73 13.28 -14.02
N PHE A 85 -1.96 12.76 -13.96
CA PHE A 85 -2.43 11.99 -12.79
C PHE A 85 -1.65 10.70 -12.60
N ILE A 86 -1.35 9.97 -13.70
CA ILE A 86 -0.53 8.76 -13.68
C ILE A 86 0.90 9.07 -13.22
N GLN A 87 1.47 10.19 -13.66
CA GLN A 87 2.78 10.66 -13.22
C GLN A 87 2.82 10.94 -11.71
N TYR A 88 1.77 11.56 -11.13
CA TYR A 88 1.68 11.77 -9.69
C TYR A 88 1.58 10.45 -8.92
N ILE A 89 0.82 9.48 -9.42
CA ILE A 89 0.77 8.12 -8.84
C ILE A 89 2.17 7.49 -8.89
N SER A 90 2.84 7.53 -10.04
CA SER A 90 4.18 6.98 -10.21
C SER A 90 5.17 7.60 -9.22
N ALA A 91 5.22 8.93 -9.14
CA ALA A 91 6.11 9.65 -8.24
C ALA A 91 5.82 9.32 -6.76
N SER A 92 4.55 9.26 -6.35
CA SER A 92 4.17 8.93 -4.97
C SER A 92 4.51 7.48 -4.60
N MET A 93 4.29 6.53 -5.51
CA MET A 93 4.64 5.13 -5.29
C MET A 93 6.16 4.93 -5.22
N PHE A 94 6.92 5.65 -6.06
CA PHE A 94 8.38 5.63 -6.01
C PHE A 94 8.91 6.20 -4.70
N ALA A 95 8.38 7.34 -4.25
CA ALA A 95 8.75 7.96 -2.98
C ALA A 95 8.44 7.03 -1.78
N ALA A 96 7.24 6.41 -1.77
CA ALA A 96 6.85 5.45 -0.74
C ALA A 96 7.75 4.20 -0.76
N GLY A 97 8.06 3.65 -1.93
CA GLY A 97 8.98 2.52 -2.08
C GLY A 97 10.38 2.84 -1.58
N SER A 98 10.89 4.02 -1.94
CA SER A 98 12.20 4.50 -1.47
C SER A 98 12.24 4.67 0.05
N LEU A 99 11.16 5.20 0.66
CA LEU A 99 11.05 5.32 2.11
C LEU A 99 11.10 3.95 2.79
N VAL A 100 10.33 2.98 2.29
CA VAL A 100 10.36 1.61 2.83
C VAL A 100 11.74 0.98 2.67
N PHE A 101 12.38 1.15 1.51
CA PHE A 101 13.73 0.64 1.24
C PHE A 101 14.75 1.17 2.26
N ILE A 102 14.79 2.49 2.46
CA ILE A 102 15.72 3.16 3.38
C ILE A 102 15.41 2.77 4.83
N ALA A 103 14.15 2.89 5.26
CA ALA A 103 13.74 2.65 6.63
C ALA A 103 13.98 1.20 7.08
N THR A 104 13.82 0.24 6.18
CA THR A 104 13.99 -1.18 6.49
C THR A 104 15.36 -1.74 6.07
N LYS A 105 16.25 -0.91 5.54
CA LYS A 105 17.54 -1.34 4.96
C LYS A 105 17.33 -2.45 3.92
N ALA A 106 16.35 -2.26 3.04
CA ALA A 106 15.94 -3.20 2.00
C ALA A 106 15.38 -4.56 2.49
N ARG A 107 15.22 -4.77 3.80
CA ARG A 107 14.79 -6.07 4.36
C ARG A 107 13.30 -6.36 4.19
N HIS A 108 12.47 -5.34 4.00
CA HIS A 108 11.03 -5.50 3.82
C HIS A 108 10.68 -5.48 2.34
N PRO A 109 10.02 -6.52 1.78
CA PRO A 109 9.78 -6.64 0.34
C PRO A 109 8.80 -5.60 -0.25
N GLY A 110 8.10 -4.86 0.59
CA GLY A 110 7.11 -3.86 0.16
C GLY A 110 7.66 -2.80 -0.80
N TRP A 111 8.95 -2.44 -0.72
CA TRP A 111 9.56 -1.50 -1.65
C TRP A 111 9.58 -2.02 -3.10
N ILE A 112 9.71 -3.34 -3.29
CA ILE A 112 9.70 -3.97 -4.62
C ILE A 112 8.33 -3.75 -5.28
N GLY A 113 7.24 -4.04 -4.54
CA GLY A 113 5.88 -3.85 -5.05
C GLY A 113 5.56 -2.39 -5.37
N LEU A 114 5.90 -1.47 -4.46
CA LEU A 114 5.65 -0.04 -4.66
C LEU A 114 6.45 0.53 -5.84
N CYS A 115 7.75 0.21 -5.94
CA CYS A 115 8.56 0.61 -7.09
C CYS A 115 8.09 -0.07 -8.38
N GLY A 116 7.60 -1.31 -8.31
CA GLY A 116 6.99 -1.98 -9.46
C GLY A 116 5.78 -1.24 -10.01
N VAL A 117 4.85 -0.81 -9.14
CA VAL A 117 3.71 0.06 -9.54
C VAL A 117 4.21 1.35 -10.16
N ALA A 118 5.20 2.01 -9.55
CA ALA A 118 5.76 3.26 -10.07
C ALA A 118 6.34 3.09 -11.48
N ILE A 119 7.12 2.05 -11.71
CA ILE A 119 7.74 1.78 -13.02
C ILE A 119 6.67 1.47 -14.08
N LEU A 120 5.67 0.64 -13.75
CA LEU A 120 4.58 0.31 -14.68
C LEU A 120 3.77 1.55 -15.06
N CYS A 121 3.49 2.44 -14.10
CA CYS A 121 2.84 3.73 -14.36
C CYS A 121 3.71 4.67 -15.22
N TRP A 122 5.02 4.68 -14.98
CA TRP A 122 5.94 5.51 -15.75
C TRP A 122 6.05 5.10 -17.22
N LEU A 123 5.96 3.79 -17.49
CA LEU A 123 6.06 3.24 -18.85
C LEU A 123 4.73 3.24 -19.61
N ALA A 124 3.60 3.53 -18.96
CA ALA A 124 2.25 3.51 -19.52
C ALA A 124 1.91 4.79 -20.29
#